data_b71fd66639e7b466779012a5cfd8f524
#
_entry.id   b71fd66639e7b466779012a5cfd8f524
#
_cell.length_a   1.000
_cell.length_b   1.000
_cell.length_c   1.000
_cell.angle_alpha   90.00
_cell.angle_beta   90.00
_cell.angle_gamma   90.00
#
_symmetry.space_group_name_H-M   'P 1'
#
loop_
_entity.id
_entity.type
_entity.pdbx_description
1 polymer ?
#
loop_
_entity_poly.entity_id
_entity_poly.type
_entity_poly.pdbx_seq_one_letter_code
_entity_poly.pdbx_strand_id
1 'polypeptide(L)'
;MSNNSIAYTQNQLQSQHPLLVSPPLLVSIDGNIGSGKSTTWEMLKEQYKGNDDVHFVEEPVDSWHHVKDGEGVPIITNFYKNNKNFAFRFQMMAYISRLALLRQTVREHEHAGRCRVIITERSVDTDRNIFAKMLYDCGDIEEDEYTIYNMWFDEFVRDMPVAGLIYIRADPETCMQRIMKRGREGETIPLEYVQKCHDYHDAWINGNTTPCKKLVIDANPEIEVTATQRITEIMRFVDELLL
;
A
#
# COMPACT_ATOMS: atom_id res chain seq x y z
N MET A 1 -13.56 42.81 56.34
CA MET A 1 -14.05 41.67 55.58
C MET A 1 -13.93 42.05 54.11
N SER A 2 -12.85 41.72 53.50
CA SER A 2 -12.45 42.21 52.16
C SER A 2 -12.64 41.08 51.15
N ASN A 3 -13.59 41.29 50.25
CA ASN A 3 -13.78 40.41 49.07
C ASN A 3 -12.72 40.74 48.04
N ASN A 4 -11.75 39.88 47.84
CA ASN A 4 -10.86 39.88 46.66
C ASN A 4 -11.47 38.95 45.59
N SER A 5 -12.18 39.54 44.64
CA SER A 5 -12.52 38.89 43.39
C SER A 5 -11.36 38.99 42.42
N ILE A 6 -10.74 37.83 42.15
CA ILE A 6 -9.70 37.69 41.12
C ILE A 6 -10.43 37.70 39.77
N ALA A 7 -10.33 38.84 39.03
CA ALA A 7 -10.73 38.93 37.67
C ALA A 7 -9.69 38.24 36.78
N TYR A 8 -9.98 37.05 36.29
CA TYR A 8 -9.17 36.41 35.23
C TYR A 8 -9.46 37.14 33.91
N THR A 9 -8.46 37.84 33.43
CA THR A 9 -8.48 38.53 32.13
C THR A 9 -8.55 37.50 31.02
N GLN A 10 -9.62 37.53 30.23
CA GLN A 10 -9.92 36.72 29.05
C GLN A 10 -8.94 36.93 27.84
N ASN A 11 -7.78 37.54 28.01
CA ASN A 11 -6.91 37.95 26.90
C ASN A 11 -5.62 37.17 26.72
N GLN A 12 -5.53 35.92 27.25
CA GLN A 12 -4.35 35.05 27.02
C GLN A 12 -4.66 33.69 26.44
N LEU A 13 -5.83 33.48 25.84
CA LEU A 13 -6.19 32.21 25.15
C LEU A 13 -6.25 32.34 23.62
N GLN A 14 -5.61 33.35 23.04
CA GLN A 14 -5.49 33.50 21.58
C GLN A 14 -4.04 33.39 21.13
N SER A 15 -3.42 32.26 21.33
CA SER A 15 -2.25 31.86 20.52
C SER A 15 -1.81 30.48 20.92
N GLN A 16 -2.14 29.52 20.11
CA GLN A 16 -1.49 28.23 19.83
C GLN A 16 -2.53 27.14 19.55
N HIS A 17 -3.47 27.39 18.59
CA HIS A 17 -3.91 26.27 17.79
C HIS A 17 -2.81 26.07 16.73
N PRO A 18 -2.04 24.97 16.74
CA PRO A 18 -1.30 24.60 15.55
C PRO A 18 -2.35 24.57 14.44
N LEU A 19 -2.03 25.19 13.31
CA LEU A 19 -2.81 25.04 12.09
C LEU A 19 -3.10 23.55 11.96
N LEU A 20 -4.37 23.16 11.92
CA LEU A 20 -4.77 21.79 11.66
C LEU A 20 -4.25 21.46 10.25
N VAL A 21 -3.04 20.94 10.19
CA VAL A 21 -2.47 20.45 8.94
C VAL A 21 -3.27 19.21 8.62
N SER A 22 -3.96 19.22 7.48
CA SER A 22 -4.67 18.02 7.02
C SER A 22 -3.68 16.88 6.90
N PRO A 23 -4.05 15.66 7.29
CA PRO A 23 -3.18 14.50 7.11
C PRO A 23 -2.82 14.34 5.64
N PRO A 24 -1.62 13.83 5.33
CA PRO A 24 -1.20 13.63 3.95
C PRO A 24 -2.15 12.64 3.23
N LEU A 25 -2.40 12.89 1.94
CA LEU A 25 -3.18 11.99 1.10
C LEU A 25 -2.38 10.69 0.87
N LEU A 26 -3.04 9.54 0.99
CA LEU A 26 -2.44 8.25 0.65
C LEU A 26 -2.72 7.91 -0.81
N VAL A 27 -1.66 7.65 -1.58
CA VAL A 27 -1.74 7.19 -2.97
C VAL A 27 -1.02 5.85 -3.08
N SER A 28 -1.75 4.83 -3.56
CA SER A 28 -1.20 3.47 -3.70
C SER A 28 -0.81 3.19 -5.14
N ILE A 29 0.39 2.63 -5.35
CA ILE A 29 0.80 2.03 -6.63
C ILE A 29 0.59 0.53 -6.53
N ASP A 30 -0.40 0.04 -7.25
CA ASP A 30 -0.83 -1.35 -7.26
C ASP A 30 -0.55 -2.05 -8.59
N GLY A 31 -0.61 -3.35 -8.57
CA GLY A 31 -0.42 -4.19 -9.74
C GLY A 31 0.06 -5.59 -9.38
N ASN A 32 0.03 -6.47 -10.34
CA ASN A 32 0.40 -7.86 -10.17
C ASN A 32 1.89 -8.05 -9.80
N ILE A 33 2.26 -9.23 -9.35
CA ILE A 33 3.67 -9.63 -9.20
C ILE A 33 4.28 -9.62 -10.61
N GLY A 34 5.43 -8.95 -10.77
CA GLY A 34 6.08 -8.81 -12.08
C GLY A 34 5.48 -7.74 -13.02
N SER A 35 4.44 -6.99 -12.62
CA SER A 35 3.84 -5.94 -13.48
C SER A 35 4.76 -4.73 -13.73
N GLY A 36 5.83 -4.55 -12.96
CA GLY A 36 6.72 -3.40 -13.05
C GLY A 36 6.42 -2.28 -12.05
N LYS A 37 5.63 -2.55 -11.01
CA LYS A 37 5.34 -1.59 -9.92
C LYS A 37 6.59 -0.98 -9.31
N SER A 38 7.49 -1.84 -8.78
CA SER A 38 8.71 -1.39 -8.09
C SER A 38 9.59 -0.54 -8.99
N THR A 39 9.73 -0.92 -10.27
CA THR A 39 10.46 -0.11 -11.25
C THR A 39 9.80 1.26 -11.45
N THR A 40 8.48 1.30 -11.61
CA THR A 40 7.72 2.56 -11.74
C THR A 40 7.84 3.41 -10.48
N TRP A 41 7.76 2.78 -9.29
CA TRP A 41 7.88 3.44 -8.00
C TRP A 41 9.28 4.08 -7.81
N GLU A 42 10.36 3.35 -8.13
CA GLU A 42 11.72 3.90 -8.07
C GLU A 42 11.93 5.07 -9.03
N MET A 43 11.42 4.96 -10.26
CA MET A 43 11.51 6.05 -11.24
C MET A 43 10.74 7.29 -10.77
N LEU A 44 9.55 7.10 -10.21
CA LEU A 44 8.74 8.19 -9.68
C LEU A 44 9.42 8.84 -8.47
N LYS A 45 9.99 8.05 -7.56
CA LYS A 45 10.77 8.53 -6.41
C LYS A 45 11.96 9.41 -6.83
N GLU A 46 12.67 9.06 -7.90
CA GLU A 46 13.76 9.88 -8.43
C GLU A 46 13.25 11.21 -9.02
N GLN A 47 12.05 11.24 -9.67
CA GLN A 47 11.44 12.48 -10.17
C GLN A 47 11.03 13.44 -9.05
N TYR A 48 10.59 12.92 -7.91
CA TYR A 48 10.21 13.72 -6.75
C TYR A 48 11.38 14.00 -5.79
N LYS A 49 12.61 13.67 -6.17
CA LYS A 49 13.79 13.90 -5.34
C LYS A 49 13.97 15.36 -4.97
N GLY A 50 14.03 15.64 -3.67
CA GLY A 50 14.11 17.00 -3.15
C GLY A 50 12.76 17.74 -3.05
N ASN A 51 11.66 17.08 -3.33
CA ASN A 51 10.32 17.60 -3.08
C ASN A 51 9.82 17.09 -1.73
N ASP A 52 9.77 17.97 -0.72
CA ASP A 52 9.34 17.65 0.65
C ASP A 52 7.81 17.41 0.76
N ASP A 53 7.02 17.76 -0.27
CA ASP A 53 5.58 17.56 -0.29
C ASP A 53 5.20 16.08 -0.54
N VAL A 54 6.11 15.27 -1.08
CA VAL A 54 5.84 13.87 -1.46
C VAL A 54 6.79 12.92 -0.74
N HIS A 55 6.22 11.99 0.01
CA HIS A 55 6.96 10.94 0.69
C HIS A 55 6.67 9.57 0.09
N PHE A 56 7.69 8.70 0.06
CA PHE A 56 7.59 7.37 -0.52
C PHE A 56 7.73 6.29 0.55
N VAL A 57 6.79 5.34 0.58
CA VAL A 57 6.80 4.19 1.49
C VAL A 57 6.88 2.91 0.68
N GLU A 58 7.97 2.20 0.85
CA GLU A 58 8.25 0.92 0.20
C GLU A 58 7.49 -0.23 0.87
N GLU A 59 7.21 -1.29 0.12
CA GLU A 59 6.65 -2.53 0.67
C GLU A 59 7.64 -3.16 1.68
N PRO A 60 7.21 -3.50 2.91
CA PRO A 60 8.12 -3.94 3.98
C PRO A 60 8.59 -5.40 3.84
N VAL A 61 8.98 -5.83 2.64
CA VAL A 61 9.38 -7.20 2.31
C VAL A 61 10.54 -7.69 3.17
N ASP A 62 11.51 -6.82 3.47
CA ASP A 62 12.64 -7.17 4.31
C ASP A 62 12.21 -7.60 5.71
N SER A 63 11.17 -6.95 6.28
CA SER A 63 10.62 -7.34 7.57
C SER A 63 10.01 -8.75 7.54
N TRP A 64 9.46 -9.18 6.39
CA TRP A 64 8.86 -10.50 6.23
C TRP A 64 9.89 -11.62 6.21
N HIS A 65 11.11 -11.35 5.76
CA HIS A 65 12.23 -12.29 5.83
C HIS A 65 12.76 -12.50 7.27
N HIS A 66 12.48 -11.58 8.18
CA HIS A 66 12.88 -11.71 9.59
C HIS A 66 11.90 -12.57 10.41
N VAL A 67 10.65 -12.75 9.95
CA VAL A 67 9.68 -13.65 10.59
C VAL A 67 9.95 -15.06 10.10
N LYS A 68 10.48 -15.92 10.98
CA LYS A 68 10.94 -17.27 10.65
C LYS A 68 10.25 -18.31 11.53
N ASP A 69 10.13 -19.52 11.03
CA ASP A 69 9.69 -20.68 11.81
C ASP A 69 10.80 -21.21 12.73
N GLY A 70 10.52 -22.32 13.43
CA GLY A 70 11.48 -22.98 14.35
C GLY A 70 12.72 -23.55 13.67
N GLU A 71 12.70 -23.70 12.36
CA GLU A 71 13.83 -24.18 11.54
C GLU A 71 14.60 -23.02 10.88
N GLY A 72 14.18 -21.78 11.13
CA GLY A 72 14.80 -20.57 10.59
C GLY A 72 14.36 -20.22 9.16
N VAL A 73 13.32 -20.87 8.62
CA VAL A 73 12.81 -20.60 7.27
C VAL A 73 11.88 -19.38 7.31
N PRO A 74 12.07 -18.37 6.44
CA PRO A 74 11.20 -17.19 6.38
C PRO A 74 9.75 -17.55 6.05
N ILE A 75 8.80 -16.85 6.68
CA ILE A 75 7.36 -17.07 6.49
C ILE A 75 6.93 -16.92 5.03
N ILE A 76 7.52 -15.96 4.29
CA ILE A 76 7.24 -15.76 2.86
C ILE A 76 7.66 -16.98 2.02
N THR A 77 8.78 -17.62 2.36
CA THR A 77 9.24 -18.84 1.71
C THR A 77 8.30 -20.01 2.01
N ASN A 78 7.87 -20.13 3.27
CA ASN A 78 6.90 -21.15 3.69
C ASN A 78 5.55 -20.95 3.02
N PHE A 79 5.10 -19.69 2.86
CA PHE A 79 3.87 -19.35 2.17
C PHE A 79 3.88 -19.84 0.71
N TYR A 80 4.92 -19.54 -0.06
CA TYR A 80 5.01 -20.02 -1.45
C TYR A 80 5.11 -21.55 -1.58
N LYS A 81 5.67 -22.23 -0.58
CA LYS A 81 5.76 -23.70 -0.57
C LYS A 81 4.45 -24.39 -0.18
N ASN A 82 3.65 -23.77 0.68
CA ASN A 82 2.44 -24.34 1.24
C ASN A 82 1.43 -23.26 1.64
N ASN A 83 0.70 -22.74 0.66
CA ASN A 83 -0.30 -21.67 0.87
C ASN A 83 -1.30 -22.07 1.96
N LYS A 84 -1.88 -23.27 1.88
CA LYS A 84 -2.93 -23.74 2.82
C LYS A 84 -2.54 -23.59 4.29
N ASN A 85 -1.30 -23.82 4.65
CA ASN A 85 -0.86 -23.75 6.04
C ASN A 85 -0.33 -22.39 6.45
N PHE A 86 0.04 -21.52 5.49
CA PHE A 86 0.72 -20.27 5.78
C PHE A 86 -0.01 -19.02 5.29
N ALA A 87 -1.09 -19.14 4.50
CA ALA A 87 -1.79 -18.02 3.91
C ALA A 87 -2.25 -17.01 4.96
N PHE A 88 -3.03 -17.43 5.94
CA PHE A 88 -3.54 -16.52 6.98
C PHE A 88 -2.41 -15.84 7.75
N ARG A 89 -1.41 -16.60 8.20
CA ARG A 89 -0.28 -16.05 8.96
C ARG A 89 0.50 -15.03 8.16
N PHE A 90 0.73 -15.32 6.87
CA PHE A 90 1.45 -14.43 5.97
C PHE A 90 0.62 -13.15 5.69
N GLN A 91 -0.67 -13.28 5.40
CA GLN A 91 -1.53 -12.13 5.13
C GLN A 91 -1.71 -11.23 6.35
N MET A 92 -1.86 -11.80 7.55
CA MET A 92 -1.89 -11.02 8.79
C MET A 92 -0.60 -10.26 9.02
N MET A 93 0.55 -10.91 8.80
CA MET A 93 1.86 -10.25 8.94
C MET A 93 2.04 -9.14 7.91
N ALA A 94 1.72 -9.38 6.63
CA ALA A 94 1.82 -8.39 5.56
C ALA A 94 0.96 -7.16 5.87
N TYR A 95 -0.30 -7.38 6.24
CA TYR A 95 -1.23 -6.33 6.65
C TYR A 95 -0.72 -5.52 7.84
N ILE A 96 -0.35 -6.18 8.95
CA ILE A 96 0.07 -5.49 10.19
C ILE A 96 1.36 -4.71 9.98
N SER A 97 2.34 -5.27 9.27
CA SER A 97 3.62 -4.59 9.03
C SER A 97 3.47 -3.37 8.12
N ARG A 98 2.65 -3.47 7.06
CA ARG A 98 2.31 -2.35 6.18
C ARG A 98 1.57 -1.25 6.94
N LEU A 99 0.53 -1.62 7.68
CA LEU A 99 -0.26 -0.67 8.46
C LEU A 99 0.60 0.05 9.51
N ALA A 100 1.47 -0.67 10.21
CA ALA A 100 2.37 -0.09 11.21
C ALA A 100 3.31 0.96 10.59
N LEU A 101 3.91 0.62 9.43
CA LEU A 101 4.79 1.52 8.69
C LEU A 101 4.03 2.76 8.21
N LEU A 102 2.86 2.60 7.61
CA LEU A 102 2.01 3.71 7.16
C LEU A 102 1.63 4.64 8.31
N ARG A 103 1.16 4.09 9.43
CA ARG A 103 0.78 4.88 10.61
C ARG A 103 1.95 5.63 11.23
N GLN A 104 3.13 5.02 11.24
CA GLN A 104 4.35 5.71 11.68
C GLN A 104 4.64 6.88 10.75
N THR A 105 4.67 6.66 9.43
CA THR A 105 4.95 7.69 8.44
C THR A 105 3.95 8.85 8.50
N VAL A 106 2.65 8.57 8.57
CA VAL A 106 1.61 9.61 8.69
C VAL A 106 1.86 10.46 9.94
N ARG A 107 2.08 9.85 11.11
CA ARG A 107 2.35 10.59 12.36
C ARG A 107 3.59 11.48 12.27
N GLU A 108 4.68 10.98 11.66
CA GLU A 108 5.92 11.75 11.48
C GLU A 108 5.67 12.98 10.62
N HIS A 109 4.87 12.87 9.56
CA HIS A 109 4.57 13.98 8.64
C HIS A 109 3.49 14.93 9.16
N GLU A 110 2.50 14.46 9.91
CA GLU A 110 1.54 15.31 10.61
C GLU A 110 2.25 16.26 11.59
N HIS A 111 3.24 15.76 12.32
CA HIS A 111 4.02 16.60 13.24
C HIS A 111 4.95 17.58 12.51
N ALA A 112 5.51 17.18 11.37
CA ALA A 112 6.40 18.01 10.59
C ALA A 112 5.68 19.07 9.74
N GLY A 113 4.41 18.84 9.41
CA GLY A 113 3.55 19.77 8.65
C GLY A 113 4.01 20.07 7.23
N ARG A 114 4.77 19.16 6.60
CA ARG A 114 5.39 19.40 5.29
C ARG A 114 4.90 18.48 4.19
N CYS A 115 4.66 17.22 4.46
CA CYS A 115 4.24 16.24 3.46
C CYS A 115 2.75 16.38 3.14
N ARG A 116 2.40 16.44 1.86
CA ARG A 116 1.02 16.50 1.36
C ARG A 116 0.53 15.18 0.81
N VAL A 117 1.44 14.34 0.30
CA VAL A 117 1.14 13.03 -0.30
C VAL A 117 2.13 11.98 0.17
N ILE A 118 1.62 10.83 0.58
CA ILE A 118 2.41 9.62 0.80
C ILE A 118 2.09 8.64 -0.33
N ILE A 119 3.09 8.27 -1.12
CA ILE A 119 2.99 7.29 -2.19
C ILE A 119 3.52 5.95 -1.69
N THR A 120 2.68 4.91 -1.72
CA THR A 120 3.00 3.59 -1.20
C THR A 120 3.13 2.56 -2.31
N GLU A 121 4.05 1.61 -2.16
CA GLU A 121 4.02 0.38 -2.95
C GLU A 121 3.01 -0.57 -2.33
N ARG A 122 1.83 -0.73 -2.98
CA ARG A 122 0.60 -1.37 -2.48
C ARG A 122 -0.03 -0.66 -1.27
N SER A 123 -1.22 -1.07 -0.95
CA SER A 123 -1.99 -0.60 0.20
C SER A 123 -2.51 -1.79 1.03
N VAL A 124 -3.01 -1.49 2.22
CA VAL A 124 -3.74 -2.47 3.03
C VAL A 124 -5.04 -2.91 2.34
N ASP A 125 -5.63 -2.04 1.50
CA ASP A 125 -6.79 -2.38 0.67
C ASP A 125 -6.44 -3.44 -0.39
N THR A 126 -5.24 -3.39 -0.95
CA THR A 126 -4.70 -4.42 -1.85
C THR A 126 -4.55 -5.75 -1.13
N ASP A 127 -3.98 -5.74 0.08
CA ASP A 127 -3.81 -6.96 0.88
C ASP A 127 -5.17 -7.64 1.11
N ARG A 128 -6.21 -6.86 1.45
CA ARG A 128 -7.57 -7.37 1.68
C ARG A 128 -8.28 -7.83 0.41
N ASN A 129 -8.39 -6.92 -0.58
CA ASN A 129 -9.30 -7.12 -1.72
C ASN A 129 -8.71 -8.04 -2.79
N ILE A 130 -7.38 -8.19 -2.83
CA ILE A 130 -6.70 -9.07 -3.78
C ILE A 130 -6.24 -10.33 -3.07
N PHE A 131 -5.25 -10.23 -2.19
CA PHE A 131 -4.54 -11.40 -1.68
C PHE A 131 -5.35 -12.20 -0.66
N ALA A 132 -5.85 -11.56 0.39
CA ALA A 132 -6.63 -12.27 1.41
C ALA A 132 -7.94 -12.81 0.82
N LYS A 133 -8.63 -12.01 -0.01
CA LYS A 133 -9.86 -12.42 -0.69
C LYS A 133 -9.64 -13.62 -1.63
N MET A 134 -8.60 -13.55 -2.47
CA MET A 134 -8.24 -14.62 -3.40
C MET A 134 -7.91 -15.92 -2.64
N LEU A 135 -7.12 -15.84 -1.60
CA LEU A 135 -6.72 -17.02 -0.81
C LEU A 135 -7.92 -17.63 -0.06
N TYR A 136 -8.83 -16.80 0.43
CA TYR A 136 -10.09 -17.26 1.01
C TYR A 136 -10.96 -17.98 -0.04
N ASP A 137 -11.18 -17.37 -1.20
CA ASP A 137 -11.99 -17.97 -2.27
C ASP A 137 -11.38 -19.26 -2.85
N CYS A 138 -10.06 -19.42 -2.77
CA CYS A 138 -9.36 -20.65 -3.13
C CYS A 138 -9.36 -21.70 -2.01
N GLY A 139 -9.87 -21.38 -0.82
CA GLY A 139 -9.88 -22.26 0.34
C GLY A 139 -8.53 -22.41 1.04
N ASP A 140 -7.58 -21.50 0.77
CA ASP A 140 -6.29 -21.44 1.45
C ASP A 140 -6.36 -20.67 2.78
N ILE A 141 -7.39 -19.86 2.98
CA ILE A 141 -7.77 -19.20 4.25
C ILE A 141 -9.15 -19.74 4.62
N GLU A 142 -9.33 -20.18 5.87
CA GLU A 142 -10.61 -20.70 6.38
C GLU A 142 -11.57 -19.55 6.72
N GLU A 143 -12.87 -19.86 6.88
CA GLU A 143 -13.94 -18.88 7.15
C GLU A 143 -13.68 -18.05 8.42
N ASP A 144 -13.27 -18.70 9.50
CA ASP A 144 -12.98 -18.03 10.77
C ASP A 144 -11.71 -17.16 10.69
N GLU A 145 -10.68 -17.63 10.00
CA GLU A 145 -9.45 -16.86 9.73
C GLU A 145 -9.75 -15.60 8.91
N TYR A 146 -10.57 -15.72 7.83
CA TYR A 146 -10.97 -14.59 7.00
C TYR A 146 -11.86 -13.61 7.77
N THR A 147 -12.72 -14.11 8.66
CA THR A 147 -13.51 -13.28 9.56
C THR A 147 -12.62 -12.48 10.51
N ILE A 148 -11.64 -13.13 11.16
CA ILE A 148 -10.67 -12.47 12.03
C ILE A 148 -9.88 -11.40 11.26
N TYR A 149 -9.41 -11.72 10.05
CA TYR A 149 -8.70 -10.77 9.19
C TYR A 149 -9.53 -9.49 8.94
N ASN A 150 -10.80 -9.66 8.57
CA ASN A 150 -11.69 -8.53 8.29
C ASN A 150 -12.03 -7.72 9.54
N MET A 151 -12.18 -8.34 10.72
CA MET A 151 -12.38 -7.62 11.98
C MET A 151 -11.20 -6.68 12.28
N TRP A 152 -9.97 -7.15 12.11
CA TRP A 152 -8.76 -6.32 12.28
C TRP A 152 -8.70 -5.20 11.22
N PHE A 153 -9.00 -5.52 9.99
CA PHE A 153 -9.01 -4.53 8.90
C PHE A 153 -10.03 -3.41 9.19
N ASP A 154 -11.27 -3.77 9.50
CA ASP A 154 -12.35 -2.80 9.73
C ASP A 154 -12.09 -1.91 10.95
N GLU A 155 -11.40 -2.42 11.98
CA GLU A 155 -11.04 -1.63 13.16
C GLU A 155 -9.90 -0.63 12.88
N PHE A 156 -8.86 -1.05 12.18
CA PHE A 156 -7.61 -0.30 12.14
C PHE A 156 -7.34 0.48 10.85
N VAL A 157 -8.19 0.42 9.81
CA VAL A 157 -7.96 1.09 8.52
C VAL A 157 -8.88 2.29 8.29
N ARG A 158 -9.93 2.46 9.08
CA ARG A 158 -10.96 3.50 8.87
C ARG A 158 -10.43 4.93 8.82
N ASP A 159 -9.37 5.22 9.55
CA ASP A 159 -8.75 6.53 9.67
C ASP A 159 -7.68 6.82 8.60
N MET A 160 -7.46 5.88 7.66
CA MET A 160 -6.41 5.97 6.66
C MET A 160 -6.91 5.62 5.24
N PRO A 161 -7.89 6.36 4.71
CA PRO A 161 -8.43 6.05 3.39
C PRO A 161 -7.41 6.34 2.29
N VAL A 162 -7.35 5.45 1.28
CA VAL A 162 -6.59 5.69 0.05
C VAL A 162 -7.33 6.72 -0.79
N ALA A 163 -6.67 7.85 -1.10
CA ALA A 163 -7.21 8.94 -1.90
C ALA A 163 -7.08 8.68 -3.41
N GLY A 164 -6.02 7.98 -3.82
CA GLY A 164 -5.76 7.64 -5.20
C GLY A 164 -5.10 6.28 -5.36
N LEU A 165 -5.48 5.57 -6.43
CA LEU A 165 -4.97 4.25 -6.75
C LEU A 165 -4.41 4.26 -8.18
N ILE A 166 -3.15 3.91 -8.33
CA ILE A 166 -2.44 3.82 -9.60
C ILE A 166 -2.21 2.34 -9.89
N TYR A 167 -2.92 1.81 -10.87
CA TYR A 167 -2.84 0.41 -11.27
C TYR A 167 -1.87 0.21 -12.42
N ILE A 168 -0.72 -0.40 -12.15
CA ILE A 168 0.27 -0.81 -13.15
C ILE A 168 -0.16 -2.16 -13.70
N ARG A 169 -0.95 -2.14 -14.77
CA ARG A 169 -1.58 -3.31 -15.36
C ARG A 169 -0.67 -3.95 -16.41
N ALA A 170 -0.31 -5.20 -16.21
CA ALA A 170 0.35 -6.03 -17.22
C ALA A 170 -0.34 -7.40 -17.27
N ASP A 171 -0.34 -8.00 -18.46
CA ASP A 171 -0.94 -9.31 -18.65
C ASP A 171 -0.13 -10.39 -17.92
N PRO A 172 -0.77 -11.50 -17.50
CA PRO A 172 -0.13 -12.55 -16.70
C PRO A 172 1.15 -13.12 -17.35
N GLU A 173 1.15 -13.30 -18.66
CA GLU A 173 2.29 -13.81 -19.43
C GLU A 173 3.48 -12.82 -19.36
N THR A 174 3.22 -11.54 -19.51
CA THR A 174 4.22 -10.47 -19.38
C THR A 174 4.78 -10.44 -17.95
N CYS A 175 3.91 -10.53 -16.95
CA CYS A 175 4.30 -10.62 -15.56
C CYS A 175 5.20 -11.84 -15.31
N MET A 176 4.83 -13.02 -15.82
CA MET A 176 5.57 -14.26 -15.65
C MET A 176 6.96 -14.20 -16.28
N GLN A 177 7.08 -13.65 -17.49
CA GLN A 177 8.37 -13.44 -18.15
C GLN A 177 9.30 -12.55 -17.29
N ARG A 178 8.76 -11.48 -16.70
CA ARG A 178 9.52 -10.58 -15.83
C ARG A 178 9.89 -11.22 -14.49
N ILE A 179 9.03 -12.04 -13.91
CA ILE A 179 9.33 -12.83 -12.70
C ILE A 179 10.50 -13.77 -12.97
N MET A 180 10.47 -14.52 -14.08
CA MET A 180 11.54 -15.43 -14.47
C MET A 180 12.86 -14.69 -14.76
N LYS A 181 12.80 -13.55 -15.46
CA LYS A 181 13.98 -12.70 -15.73
C LYS A 181 14.62 -12.16 -14.45
N ARG A 182 13.80 -11.79 -13.46
CA ARG A 182 14.26 -11.28 -12.15
C ARG A 182 14.93 -12.35 -11.31
N GLY A 183 14.42 -13.58 -11.31
CA GLY A 183 15.03 -14.76 -10.69
C GLY A 183 15.29 -14.65 -9.20
N ARG A 184 14.35 -14.11 -8.41
CA ARG A 184 14.49 -14.04 -6.95
C ARG A 184 14.56 -15.44 -6.34
N GLU A 185 15.55 -15.66 -5.45
CA GLU A 185 15.70 -16.91 -4.74
C GLU A 185 14.47 -17.22 -3.88
N GLY A 186 13.96 -18.45 -3.98
CA GLY A 186 12.79 -18.91 -3.23
C GLY A 186 11.43 -18.46 -3.77
N GLU A 187 11.40 -17.66 -4.85
CA GLU A 187 10.15 -17.20 -5.48
C GLU A 187 9.73 -18.19 -6.59
N THR A 188 8.98 -19.22 -6.22
CA THR A 188 8.40 -20.18 -7.18
C THR A 188 6.92 -19.92 -7.32
N ILE A 189 6.56 -19.02 -8.26
CA ILE A 189 5.17 -18.59 -8.47
C ILE A 189 4.64 -19.25 -9.74
N PRO A 190 3.58 -20.08 -9.68
CA PRO A 190 2.99 -20.65 -10.87
C PRO A 190 2.17 -19.60 -11.66
N LEU A 191 2.10 -19.79 -12.98
CA LEU A 191 1.33 -18.89 -13.86
C LEU A 191 -0.14 -18.78 -13.42
N GLU A 192 -0.74 -19.86 -12.95
CA GLU A 192 -2.12 -19.88 -12.45
C GLU A 192 -2.32 -18.89 -11.28
N TYR A 193 -1.34 -18.77 -10.38
CA TYR A 193 -1.39 -17.82 -9.28
C TYR A 193 -1.30 -16.37 -9.81
N VAL A 194 -0.41 -16.12 -10.77
CA VAL A 194 -0.28 -14.81 -11.42
C VAL A 194 -1.58 -14.44 -12.16
N GLN A 195 -2.22 -15.41 -12.84
CA GLN A 195 -3.52 -15.21 -13.48
C GLN A 195 -4.60 -14.83 -12.47
N LYS A 196 -4.73 -15.58 -11.37
CA LYS A 196 -5.69 -15.26 -10.31
C LYS A 196 -5.46 -13.85 -9.74
N CYS A 197 -4.21 -13.50 -9.42
CA CYS A 197 -3.88 -12.16 -8.96
C CYS A 197 -4.31 -11.08 -9.97
N HIS A 198 -4.13 -11.33 -11.27
CA HIS A 198 -4.56 -10.42 -12.34
C HIS A 198 -6.08 -10.24 -12.33
N ASP A 199 -6.83 -11.33 -12.31
CA ASP A 199 -8.29 -11.31 -12.34
C ASP A 199 -8.88 -10.58 -11.13
N TYR A 200 -8.30 -10.78 -9.95
CA TYR A 200 -8.72 -10.07 -8.73
C TYR A 200 -8.39 -8.58 -8.78
N HIS A 201 -7.23 -8.19 -9.32
CA HIS A 201 -6.91 -6.78 -9.55
C HIS A 201 -7.92 -6.13 -10.51
N ASP A 202 -8.13 -6.74 -11.68
CA ASP A 202 -9.05 -6.21 -12.68
C ASP A 202 -10.49 -6.13 -12.14
N ALA A 203 -10.96 -7.13 -11.41
CA ALA A 203 -12.27 -7.11 -10.77
C ALA A 203 -12.41 -6.00 -9.72
N TRP A 204 -11.41 -5.85 -8.86
CA TRP A 204 -11.42 -4.83 -7.80
C TRP A 204 -11.32 -3.41 -8.36
N ILE A 205 -10.39 -3.19 -9.30
CA ILE A 205 -10.14 -1.86 -9.88
C ILE A 205 -11.33 -1.41 -10.74
N ASN A 206 -11.91 -2.32 -11.55
CA ASN A 206 -13.06 -2.01 -12.40
C ASN A 206 -14.39 -2.01 -11.63
N GLY A 207 -14.40 -2.56 -10.41
CA GLY A 207 -15.57 -2.52 -9.53
C GLY A 207 -15.82 -1.14 -8.95
N ASN A 208 -17.06 -0.90 -8.49
CA ASN A 208 -17.47 0.35 -7.85
C ASN A 208 -17.23 0.36 -6.32
N THR A 209 -16.49 -0.61 -5.81
CA THR A 209 -16.28 -0.79 -4.37
C THR A 209 -15.18 0.10 -3.77
N THR A 210 -14.32 0.69 -4.61
CA THR A 210 -13.22 1.54 -4.17
C THR A 210 -13.58 3.00 -4.37
N PRO A 211 -13.80 3.78 -3.31
CA PRO A 211 -14.31 5.15 -3.41
C PRO A 211 -13.24 6.20 -3.77
N CYS A 212 -12.03 5.80 -4.19
CA CYS A 212 -10.94 6.70 -4.56
C CYS A 212 -10.85 6.94 -6.07
N LYS A 213 -10.13 7.99 -6.48
CA LYS A 213 -9.75 8.20 -7.88
C LYS A 213 -8.80 7.09 -8.33
N LYS A 214 -8.91 6.66 -9.59
CA LYS A 214 -8.12 5.56 -10.16
C LYS A 214 -7.42 5.99 -11.44
N LEU A 215 -6.16 5.61 -11.58
CA LEU A 215 -5.38 5.71 -12.82
C LEU A 215 -4.92 4.32 -13.22
N VAL A 216 -5.21 3.90 -14.45
CA VAL A 216 -4.74 2.62 -15.00
C VAL A 216 -3.66 2.90 -16.02
N ILE A 217 -2.48 2.30 -15.82
CA ILE A 217 -1.33 2.40 -16.70
C ILE A 217 -1.11 1.06 -17.39
N ASP A 218 -1.14 1.02 -18.72
CA ASP A 218 -0.72 -0.17 -19.48
C ASP A 218 0.79 -0.38 -19.33
N ALA A 219 1.13 -1.50 -18.73
CA ALA A 219 2.51 -1.88 -18.46
C ALA A 219 2.99 -3.09 -19.29
N ASN A 220 2.22 -3.52 -20.29
CA ASN A 220 2.66 -4.57 -21.22
C ASN A 220 3.87 -4.14 -22.06
N PRO A 221 3.92 -2.91 -22.63
CA PRO A 221 5.12 -2.46 -23.30
C PRO A 221 6.33 -2.38 -22.36
N GLU A 222 7.52 -2.57 -22.91
CA GLU A 222 8.78 -2.44 -22.16
C GLU A 222 8.90 -1.03 -21.56
N ILE A 223 9.45 -0.97 -20.34
CA ILE A 223 9.53 0.28 -19.58
C ILE A 223 10.42 1.32 -20.27
N GLU A 224 11.46 0.89 -20.95
CA GLU A 224 12.40 1.72 -21.69
C GLU A 224 11.72 2.58 -22.78
N VAL A 225 10.60 2.09 -23.30
CA VAL A 225 9.81 2.79 -24.34
C VAL A 225 8.77 3.72 -23.72
N THR A 226 8.19 3.36 -22.60
CA THR A 226 7.02 4.04 -22.02
C THR A 226 7.31 4.85 -20.76
N ALA A 227 8.53 4.79 -20.23
CA ALA A 227 8.87 5.37 -18.94
C ALA A 227 8.43 6.85 -18.78
N THR A 228 8.83 7.70 -19.73
CA THR A 228 8.55 9.14 -19.66
C THR A 228 7.05 9.42 -19.67
N GLN A 229 6.29 8.77 -20.56
CA GLN A 229 4.85 8.94 -20.63
C GLN A 229 4.19 8.46 -19.34
N ARG A 230 4.53 7.26 -18.88
CA ARG A 230 3.99 6.65 -17.66
C ARG A 230 4.21 7.54 -16.44
N ILE A 231 5.42 8.01 -16.22
CA ILE A 231 5.75 8.89 -15.10
C ILE A 231 5.02 10.22 -15.20
N THR A 232 4.93 10.82 -16.38
CA THR A 232 4.20 12.07 -16.60
C THR A 232 2.71 11.93 -16.28
N GLU A 233 2.08 10.82 -16.67
CA GLU A 233 0.67 10.55 -16.37
C GLU A 233 0.44 10.36 -14.85
N ILE A 234 1.34 9.65 -14.18
CA ILE A 234 1.27 9.46 -12.73
C ILE A 234 1.44 10.79 -11.99
N MET A 235 2.43 11.61 -12.36
CA MET A 235 2.64 12.91 -11.72
C MET A 235 1.43 13.81 -11.89
N ARG A 236 0.84 13.89 -13.09
CA ARG A 236 -0.40 14.65 -13.33
C ARG A 236 -1.54 14.14 -12.44
N PHE A 237 -1.71 12.83 -12.32
CA PHE A 237 -2.73 12.24 -11.46
C PHE A 237 -2.54 12.62 -9.98
N VAL A 238 -1.30 12.61 -9.50
CA VAL A 238 -0.98 13.04 -8.12
C VAL A 238 -1.28 14.53 -7.94
N ASP A 239 -0.90 15.38 -8.90
CA ASP A 239 -1.19 16.82 -8.86
C ASP A 239 -2.69 17.10 -8.83
N GLU A 240 -3.50 16.35 -9.59
CA GLU A 240 -4.98 16.45 -9.60
C GLU A 240 -5.64 16.01 -8.29
N LEU A 241 -4.95 15.22 -7.46
CA LEU A 241 -5.44 14.88 -6.12
C LEU A 241 -5.19 15.99 -5.10
N LEU A 242 -4.21 16.85 -5.38
CA LEU A 242 -3.80 17.96 -4.52
C LEU A 242 -4.56 19.26 -4.75
N LEU A 243 -5.36 19.31 -5.82
CA LEU A 243 -6.22 20.45 -6.17
C LEU A 243 -7.58 20.38 -5.47
#